data_e2e483ec6657cda7c1c316f796f46a8a
#
_entry.id   e2e483ec6657cda7c1c316f796f46a8a
#
_cell.length_a   1.000
_cell.length_b   1.000
_cell.length_c   1.000
_cell.angle_alpha   90.00
_cell.angle_beta   90.00
_cell.angle_gamma   90.00
#
_symmetry.space_group_name_H-M   'P 1'
#
loop_
_entity.id
_entity.type
_entity.pdbx_description
1 polymer ?
#
loop_
_entity_poly.entity_id
_entity_poly.type
_entity_poly.pdbx_seq_one_letter_code
_entity_poly.pdbx_strand_id
1 'polypeptide(L)'
;EYMHEAITGMAGIMGRFPETAATYMPGGQTLKAGDRVDRSDYARTLRAIADNGPDHLYNGPLGSIVCDYLGRNGGIITTQDLADYRTVARVPIRGQYRGYELFGPVPPSAGGVHLIEMLNILEEFDVAGMGFGSADTIHVLLEAMKKAFADRNRYTGDPDYVEVPVDRLIAKHHVEDFIDSLDMDVASPEVGPGSREPNHTTHVTVADSDGNVVAATQTIHELFGSKVTVPGTGMLLNNTQQMFDPHPGNTLSIQPGKRVTSSMAPTIVLREGLPEFAVGLPGGVKIFTSVLQAIVNVIDHGMSAQEAVEAPRVWTQGQEVE
;
A
#
# COMPACT_ATOMS: atom_id res chain seq x y z
N GLU A 1 10.47 6.74 -20.66
CA GLU A 1 11.77 6.36 -20.03
C GLU A 1 11.55 5.37 -18.91
N TYR A 2 10.89 5.72 -17.80
CA TYR A 2 10.64 4.85 -16.65
C TYR A 2 10.12 3.44 -17.03
N MET A 3 9.10 3.37 -17.91
CA MET A 3 8.53 2.08 -18.35
C MET A 3 9.54 1.24 -19.14
N HIS A 4 10.38 1.87 -19.96
CA HIS A 4 11.45 1.19 -20.70
C HIS A 4 12.49 0.58 -19.74
N GLU A 5 12.94 1.35 -18.76
CA GLU A 5 13.90 0.88 -17.74
C GLU A 5 13.31 -0.28 -16.93
N ALA A 6 12.04 -0.15 -16.53
CA ALA A 6 11.33 -1.19 -15.80
C ALA A 6 11.20 -2.50 -16.60
N ILE A 7 10.81 -2.43 -17.88
CA ILE A 7 10.74 -3.62 -18.75
C ILE A 7 12.12 -4.21 -18.94
N THR A 8 13.15 -3.39 -19.18
CA THR A 8 14.52 -3.83 -19.40
C THR A 8 15.07 -4.55 -18.17
N GLY A 9 14.87 -3.98 -16.98
CA GLY A 9 15.29 -4.62 -15.72
C GLY A 9 14.62 -5.97 -15.44
N MET A 10 13.41 -6.19 -15.98
CA MET A 10 12.62 -7.41 -15.78
C MET A 10 12.61 -8.36 -16.99
N ALA A 11 13.29 -8.03 -18.07
CA ALA A 11 13.24 -8.76 -19.35
C ALA A 11 13.52 -10.26 -19.18
N GLY A 12 14.50 -10.64 -18.35
CA GLY A 12 14.86 -12.04 -18.11
C GLY A 12 13.73 -12.86 -17.46
N ILE A 13 12.90 -12.24 -16.61
CA ILE A 13 11.75 -12.92 -15.99
C ILE A 13 10.55 -12.87 -16.93
N MET A 14 10.24 -11.70 -17.49
CA MET A 14 9.10 -11.52 -18.40
C MET A 14 9.21 -12.40 -19.64
N GLY A 15 10.42 -12.62 -20.14
CA GLY A 15 10.68 -13.52 -21.28
C GLY A 15 10.32 -14.99 -21.06
N ARG A 16 10.10 -15.40 -19.81
CA ARG A 16 9.62 -16.76 -19.47
C ARG A 16 8.13 -16.96 -19.74
N PHE A 17 7.39 -15.87 -19.89
CA PHE A 17 5.93 -15.86 -20.08
C PHE A 17 5.61 -15.34 -21.48
N PRO A 18 5.25 -16.24 -22.44
CA PRO A 18 5.09 -15.86 -23.84
C PRO A 18 4.14 -14.67 -24.08
N GLU A 19 2.99 -14.64 -23.41
CA GLU A 19 2.00 -13.57 -23.57
C GLU A 19 2.51 -12.22 -23.05
N THR A 20 3.24 -12.24 -21.94
CA THR A 20 3.88 -11.05 -21.38
C THR A 20 5.00 -10.56 -22.29
N ALA A 21 5.83 -11.47 -22.79
CA ALA A 21 6.89 -11.17 -23.74
C ALA A 21 6.32 -10.58 -25.04
N ALA A 22 5.24 -11.16 -25.57
CA ALA A 22 4.59 -10.65 -26.78
C ALA A 22 4.11 -9.20 -26.64
N THR A 23 3.62 -8.84 -25.45
CA THR A 23 3.10 -7.49 -25.19
C THR A 23 4.20 -6.47 -24.95
N TYR A 24 5.22 -6.81 -24.13
CA TYR A 24 6.23 -5.85 -23.63
C TYR A 24 7.60 -6.01 -24.28
N MET A 25 7.81 -7.10 -25.02
CA MET A 25 9.07 -7.44 -25.68
C MET A 25 8.82 -8.03 -27.07
N PRO A 26 8.07 -7.32 -27.95
CA PRO A 26 7.74 -7.82 -29.29
C PRO A 26 9.04 -8.14 -30.07
N GLY A 27 9.07 -9.31 -30.69
CA GLY A 27 10.27 -9.79 -31.39
C GLY A 27 11.46 -10.09 -30.49
N GLY A 28 11.25 -10.23 -29.17
CA GLY A 28 12.30 -10.51 -28.18
C GLY A 28 13.11 -9.28 -27.74
N GLN A 29 12.69 -8.08 -28.14
CA GLN A 29 13.35 -6.83 -27.75
C GLN A 29 12.42 -6.00 -26.85
N THR A 30 12.99 -5.42 -25.79
CA THR A 30 12.26 -4.52 -24.89
C THR A 30 11.78 -3.28 -25.62
N LEU A 31 10.53 -2.86 -25.34
CA LEU A 31 9.98 -1.62 -25.88
C LEU A 31 10.83 -0.42 -25.42
N LYS A 32 11.07 0.50 -26.33
CA LYS A 32 11.81 1.75 -26.07
C LYS A 32 10.85 2.87 -25.67
N ALA A 33 11.39 3.92 -25.10
CA ALA A 33 10.62 5.15 -24.84
C ALA A 33 10.06 5.69 -26.18
N GLY A 34 8.74 5.90 -26.22
CA GLY A 34 8.02 6.33 -27.43
C GLY A 34 7.41 5.20 -28.27
N ASP A 35 7.78 3.94 -28.03
CA ASP A 35 7.16 2.80 -28.70
C ASP A 35 5.71 2.61 -28.24
N ARG A 36 4.90 2.10 -29.15
CA ARG A 36 3.49 1.80 -28.87
C ARG A 36 3.34 0.44 -28.22
N VAL A 37 2.67 0.40 -27.06
CA VAL A 37 2.24 -0.85 -26.42
C VAL A 37 0.86 -1.26 -26.94
N ASP A 38 0.74 -2.43 -27.55
CA ASP A 38 -0.56 -3.00 -27.94
C ASP A 38 -1.14 -3.83 -26.78
N ARG A 39 -2.28 -3.38 -26.28
CA ARG A 39 -3.06 -4.06 -25.22
C ARG A 39 -4.49 -4.32 -25.68
N SER A 40 -4.68 -4.66 -26.95
CA SER A 40 -6.01 -4.91 -27.55
C SER A 40 -6.75 -6.04 -26.85
N ASP A 41 -6.06 -7.08 -26.38
CA ASP A 41 -6.66 -8.18 -25.61
C ASP A 41 -7.23 -7.69 -24.28
N TYR A 42 -6.45 -6.87 -23.56
CA TYR A 42 -6.92 -6.29 -22.30
C TYR A 42 -8.08 -5.32 -22.51
N ALA A 43 -8.07 -4.56 -23.61
CA ALA A 43 -9.19 -3.69 -23.96
C ALA A 43 -10.49 -4.49 -24.21
N ARG A 44 -10.40 -5.66 -24.87
CA ARG A 44 -11.57 -6.56 -25.03
C ARG A 44 -12.07 -7.08 -23.67
N THR A 45 -11.14 -7.49 -22.80
CA THR A 45 -11.48 -7.93 -21.44
C THR A 45 -12.21 -6.84 -20.67
N LEU A 46 -11.71 -5.60 -20.68
CA LEU A 46 -12.36 -4.49 -19.99
C LEU A 46 -13.76 -4.17 -20.53
N ARG A 47 -13.95 -4.23 -21.86
CA ARG A 47 -15.28 -4.06 -22.46
C ARG A 47 -16.22 -5.17 -22.04
N ALA A 48 -15.76 -6.42 -22.06
CA ALA A 48 -16.58 -7.56 -21.62
C ALA A 48 -17.01 -7.44 -20.16
N ILE A 49 -16.14 -6.95 -19.28
CA ILE A 49 -16.49 -6.66 -17.88
C ILE A 49 -17.47 -5.47 -17.79
N ALA A 50 -17.28 -4.42 -18.59
CA ALA A 50 -18.19 -3.27 -18.61
C ALA A 50 -19.60 -3.67 -19.06
N ASP A 51 -19.70 -4.53 -20.07
CA ASP A 51 -20.98 -4.96 -20.65
C ASP A 51 -21.71 -6.00 -19.77
N ASN A 52 -20.99 -6.86 -19.05
CA ASN A 52 -21.55 -8.00 -18.31
C ASN A 52 -21.38 -7.89 -16.78
N GLY A 53 -20.76 -6.83 -16.29
CA GLY A 53 -20.50 -6.62 -14.87
C GLY A 53 -19.38 -7.48 -14.30
N PRO A 54 -19.12 -7.38 -12.98
CA PRO A 54 -18.05 -8.11 -12.29
C PRO A 54 -18.22 -9.63 -12.34
N ASP A 55 -19.45 -10.12 -12.47
CA ASP A 55 -19.73 -11.55 -12.57
C ASP A 55 -19.11 -12.21 -13.81
N HIS A 56 -18.77 -11.43 -14.84
CA HIS A 56 -18.02 -11.94 -15.98
C HIS A 56 -16.66 -12.53 -15.57
N LEU A 57 -16.04 -11.98 -14.53
CA LEU A 57 -14.82 -12.52 -13.94
C LEU A 57 -15.14 -13.51 -12.81
N TYR A 58 -15.94 -13.12 -11.82
CA TYR A 58 -16.08 -13.89 -10.59
C TYR A 58 -16.94 -15.14 -10.73
N ASN A 59 -17.94 -15.15 -11.62
CA ASN A 59 -18.86 -16.28 -11.85
C ASN A 59 -18.96 -16.68 -13.34
N GLY A 60 -18.15 -16.08 -14.20
CA GLY A 60 -18.32 -16.16 -15.64
C GLY A 60 -17.12 -16.72 -16.41
N PRO A 61 -17.19 -16.61 -17.74
CA PRO A 61 -16.22 -17.25 -18.64
C PRO A 61 -14.79 -16.71 -18.47
N LEU A 62 -14.62 -15.44 -18.10
CA LEU A 62 -13.30 -14.88 -17.89
C LEU A 62 -12.60 -15.53 -16.68
N GLY A 63 -13.33 -15.78 -15.59
CA GLY A 63 -12.83 -16.50 -14.44
C GLY A 63 -12.41 -17.93 -14.77
N SER A 64 -13.22 -18.64 -15.58
CA SER A 64 -12.87 -19.97 -16.06
C SER A 64 -11.56 -19.98 -16.85
N ILE A 65 -11.37 -19.03 -17.78
CA ILE A 65 -10.12 -18.89 -18.55
C ILE A 65 -8.91 -18.70 -17.62
N VAL A 66 -9.05 -17.83 -16.60
CA VAL A 66 -7.97 -17.55 -15.63
C VAL A 66 -7.65 -18.81 -14.82
N CYS A 67 -8.67 -19.48 -14.25
CA CYS A 67 -8.47 -20.66 -13.41
C CYS A 67 -7.92 -21.84 -14.21
N ASP A 68 -8.41 -22.07 -15.43
CA ASP A 68 -7.90 -23.11 -16.32
C ASP A 68 -6.41 -22.88 -16.68
N TYR A 69 -6.04 -21.63 -16.96
CA TYR A 69 -4.65 -21.29 -17.22
C TYR A 69 -3.78 -21.53 -16.00
N LEU A 70 -4.20 -21.05 -14.83
CA LEU A 70 -3.49 -21.25 -13.57
C LEU A 70 -3.34 -22.75 -13.26
N GLY A 71 -4.42 -23.54 -13.34
CA GLY A 71 -4.39 -24.97 -13.05
C GLY A 71 -3.40 -25.75 -13.94
N ARG A 72 -3.32 -25.41 -15.25
CA ARG A 72 -2.35 -26.04 -16.18
C ARG A 72 -0.89 -25.69 -15.86
N ASN A 73 -0.67 -24.59 -15.11
CA ASN A 73 0.66 -24.12 -14.74
C ASN A 73 0.98 -24.30 -13.24
N GLY A 74 0.26 -25.19 -12.56
CA GLY A 74 0.49 -25.52 -11.15
C GLY A 74 -0.11 -24.53 -10.14
N GLY A 75 -0.95 -23.60 -10.59
CA GLY A 75 -1.70 -22.72 -9.72
C GLY A 75 -2.85 -23.45 -9.02
N ILE A 76 -3.26 -22.93 -7.87
CA ILE A 76 -4.24 -23.57 -6.98
C ILE A 76 -5.59 -22.83 -6.92
N ILE A 77 -5.71 -21.67 -7.56
CA ILE A 77 -6.95 -20.88 -7.58
C ILE A 77 -7.98 -21.59 -8.48
N THR A 78 -9.19 -21.78 -7.94
CA THR A 78 -10.31 -22.41 -8.60
C THR A 78 -11.42 -21.42 -8.95
N THR A 79 -12.36 -21.83 -9.80
CA THR A 79 -13.56 -21.02 -10.08
C THR A 79 -14.43 -20.86 -8.82
N GLN A 80 -14.38 -21.81 -7.87
CA GLN A 80 -15.07 -21.67 -6.60
C GLN A 80 -14.46 -20.55 -5.73
N ASP A 81 -13.12 -20.42 -5.70
CA ASP A 81 -12.45 -19.33 -4.98
C ASP A 81 -12.85 -17.95 -5.53
N LEU A 82 -13.02 -17.85 -6.86
CA LEU A 82 -13.53 -16.62 -7.47
C LEU A 82 -14.99 -16.36 -7.11
N ALA A 83 -15.83 -17.40 -7.18
CA ALA A 83 -17.26 -17.32 -6.86
C ALA A 83 -17.50 -16.95 -5.39
N ASP A 84 -16.63 -17.39 -4.49
CA ASP A 84 -16.72 -17.11 -3.05
C ASP A 84 -16.10 -15.76 -2.65
N TYR A 85 -15.32 -15.13 -3.53
CA TYR A 85 -14.71 -13.84 -3.23
C TYR A 85 -15.77 -12.76 -2.99
N ARG A 86 -15.59 -11.99 -1.93
CA ARG A 86 -16.47 -10.86 -1.59
C ARG A 86 -15.62 -9.63 -1.21
N THR A 87 -16.09 -8.48 -1.64
CA THR A 87 -15.63 -7.20 -1.08
C THR A 87 -16.17 -7.04 0.33
N VAL A 88 -15.38 -6.42 1.21
CA VAL A 88 -15.76 -6.17 2.60
C VAL A 88 -15.82 -4.67 2.83
N ALA A 89 -17.01 -4.16 3.15
CA ALA A 89 -17.15 -2.81 3.64
C ALA A 89 -16.71 -2.76 5.11
N ARG A 90 -15.84 -1.82 5.44
CA ARG A 90 -15.32 -1.63 6.80
C ARG A 90 -15.53 -0.18 7.22
N VAL A 91 -15.80 0.04 8.49
CA VAL A 91 -15.83 1.39 9.07
C VAL A 91 -14.38 1.88 9.12
N PRO A 92 -14.08 3.07 8.56
CA PRO A 92 -12.72 3.60 8.58
C PRO A 92 -12.27 3.89 10.02
N ILE A 93 -10.97 3.76 10.24
CA ILE A 93 -10.34 4.21 11.48
C ILE A 93 -10.35 5.74 11.52
N ARG A 94 -10.55 6.29 12.72
CA ARG A 94 -10.54 7.74 12.94
C ARG A 94 -9.44 8.11 13.92
N GLY A 95 -8.65 9.12 13.57
CA GLY A 95 -7.65 9.75 14.43
C GLY A 95 -7.80 11.26 14.45
N GLN A 96 -7.02 11.90 15.31
CA GLN A 96 -6.91 13.36 15.38
C GLN A 96 -5.44 13.76 15.44
N TYR A 97 -5.12 14.88 14.80
CA TYR A 97 -3.80 15.48 14.83
C TYR A 97 -3.91 17.01 14.68
N ARG A 98 -3.36 17.78 15.62
CA ARG A 98 -3.37 19.26 15.57
C ARG A 98 -4.74 19.87 15.27
N GLY A 99 -5.83 19.25 15.77
CA GLY A 99 -7.20 19.71 15.51
C GLY A 99 -7.81 19.28 14.19
N TYR A 100 -7.08 18.52 13.36
CA TYR A 100 -7.62 17.85 12.19
C TYR A 100 -8.13 16.46 12.53
N GLU A 101 -9.15 16.00 11.81
CA GLU A 101 -9.63 14.62 11.86
C GLU A 101 -9.10 13.83 10.66
N LEU A 102 -8.65 12.61 10.91
CA LEU A 102 -8.12 11.73 9.86
C LEU A 102 -8.95 10.46 9.77
N PHE A 103 -9.27 10.05 8.56
CA PHE A 103 -9.95 8.80 8.26
C PHE A 103 -9.07 7.95 7.36
N GLY A 104 -8.78 6.73 7.78
CA GLY A 104 -7.92 5.81 7.08
C GLY A 104 -8.43 4.37 7.08
N PRO A 105 -7.75 3.46 6.35
CA PRO A 105 -8.15 2.06 6.27
C PRO A 105 -7.88 1.33 7.58
N VAL A 106 -8.73 0.35 7.87
CA VAL A 106 -8.55 -0.60 8.97
C VAL A 106 -7.83 -1.87 8.50
N PRO A 107 -7.38 -2.75 9.41
CA PRO A 107 -6.86 -4.06 9.03
C PRO A 107 -7.79 -4.82 8.06
N PRO A 108 -7.22 -5.60 7.13
CA PRO A 108 -5.81 -6.00 7.05
C PRO A 108 -4.84 -4.95 6.51
N SER A 109 -5.25 -3.71 6.23
CA SER A 109 -4.27 -2.66 5.99
C SER A 109 -3.66 -2.14 7.30
N ALA A 110 -2.34 -2.14 7.37
CA ALA A 110 -1.58 -1.55 8.46
C ALA A 110 -1.59 -0.01 8.40
N GLY A 111 -1.84 0.54 7.21
CA GLY A 111 -1.59 1.95 6.91
C GLY A 111 -2.32 2.93 7.81
N GLY A 112 -3.62 2.73 8.06
CA GLY A 112 -4.39 3.67 8.88
C GLY A 112 -4.00 3.62 10.36
N VAL A 113 -3.85 2.42 10.92
CA VAL A 113 -3.51 2.21 12.34
C VAL A 113 -2.17 2.87 12.67
N HIS A 114 -1.13 2.52 11.93
CA HIS A 114 0.21 2.99 12.25
C HIS A 114 0.47 4.43 11.81
N LEU A 115 -0.30 4.95 10.87
CA LEU A 115 -0.33 6.39 10.59
C LEU A 115 -0.82 7.18 11.81
N ILE A 116 -1.95 6.77 12.41
CA ILE A 116 -2.50 7.43 13.61
C ILE A 116 -1.56 7.26 14.81
N GLU A 117 -0.97 6.09 14.99
CA GLU A 117 0.02 5.82 16.04
C GLU A 117 1.20 6.80 15.95
N MET A 118 1.79 6.97 14.77
CA MET A 118 2.89 7.91 14.56
C MET A 118 2.46 9.36 14.76
N LEU A 119 1.27 9.76 14.31
CA LEU A 119 0.73 11.10 14.54
C LEU A 119 0.51 11.37 16.02
N ASN A 120 0.08 10.38 16.81
CA ASN A 120 -0.03 10.50 18.26
C ASN A 120 1.34 10.76 18.93
N ILE A 121 2.41 10.15 18.43
CA ILE A 121 3.78 10.43 18.90
C ILE A 121 4.15 11.87 18.54
N LEU A 122 4.00 12.26 17.27
CA LEU A 122 4.40 13.59 16.79
C LEU A 122 3.60 14.74 17.45
N GLU A 123 2.39 14.47 17.95
CA GLU A 123 1.57 15.49 18.60
C GLU A 123 2.18 16.02 19.89
N GLU A 124 3.05 15.24 20.56
CA GLU A 124 3.74 15.63 21.79
C GLU A 124 5.01 16.48 21.54
N PHE A 125 5.39 16.68 20.29
CA PHE A 125 6.57 17.46 19.90
C PHE A 125 6.16 18.73 19.14
N ASP A 126 6.89 19.82 19.31
CA ASP A 126 6.74 21.05 18.49
C ASP A 126 7.45 20.88 17.14
N VAL A 127 6.89 20.01 16.29
CA VAL A 127 7.46 19.70 14.97
C VAL A 127 7.58 20.97 14.09
N ALA A 128 6.61 21.87 14.19
CA ALA A 128 6.66 23.16 13.49
C ALA A 128 7.84 24.02 13.96
N GLY A 129 8.05 24.11 15.27
CA GLY A 129 9.15 24.88 15.87
C GLY A 129 10.52 24.25 15.63
N MET A 130 10.61 22.93 15.54
CA MET A 130 11.85 22.21 15.16
C MET A 130 12.29 22.54 13.73
N GLY A 131 11.33 22.82 12.83
CA GLY A 131 11.57 23.17 11.43
C GLY A 131 11.74 21.98 10.51
N PHE A 132 11.32 22.15 9.26
CA PHE A 132 11.38 21.10 8.23
C PHE A 132 12.83 20.65 7.97
N GLY A 133 13.05 19.34 8.02
CA GLY A 133 14.36 18.74 7.70
C GLY A 133 15.46 18.98 8.73
N SER A 134 15.14 19.54 9.90
CA SER A 134 16.10 19.63 11.00
C SER A 134 16.46 18.25 11.55
N ALA A 135 17.59 18.16 12.26
CA ALA A 135 18.01 16.91 12.90
C ALA A 135 16.94 16.41 13.90
N ASP A 136 16.34 17.31 14.67
CA ASP A 136 15.33 16.99 15.67
C ASP A 136 14.04 16.46 15.00
N THR A 137 13.55 17.14 13.94
CA THR A 137 12.38 16.66 13.19
C THR A 137 12.64 15.28 12.56
N ILE A 138 13.79 15.09 11.93
CA ILE A 138 14.17 13.79 11.34
C ILE A 138 14.26 12.73 12.42
N HIS A 139 14.87 13.03 13.56
CA HIS A 139 15.01 12.09 14.68
C HIS A 139 13.65 11.61 15.18
N VAL A 140 12.74 12.51 15.51
CA VAL A 140 11.41 12.15 16.01
C VAL A 140 10.60 11.36 14.95
N LEU A 141 10.68 11.74 13.67
CA LEU A 141 10.06 11.00 12.58
C LEU A 141 10.57 9.56 12.50
N LEU A 142 11.90 9.37 12.55
CA LEU A 142 12.50 8.04 12.47
C LEU A 142 12.17 7.18 13.69
N GLU A 143 12.16 7.74 14.88
CA GLU A 143 11.79 7.05 16.11
C GLU A 143 10.30 6.64 16.10
N ALA A 144 9.41 7.52 15.66
CA ALA A 144 8.00 7.19 15.46
C ALA A 144 7.80 6.05 14.43
N MET A 145 8.57 6.05 13.34
CA MET A 145 8.55 4.97 12.36
C MET A 145 9.01 3.65 12.95
N LYS A 146 10.09 3.63 13.73
CA LYS A 146 10.58 2.41 14.41
C LYS A 146 9.50 1.81 15.31
N LYS A 147 8.86 2.62 16.14
CA LYS A 147 7.77 2.19 17.02
C LYS A 147 6.61 1.59 16.22
N ALA A 148 6.15 2.30 15.19
CA ALA A 148 5.06 1.86 14.34
C ALA A 148 5.38 0.53 13.60
N PHE A 149 6.59 0.35 13.10
CA PHE A 149 7.01 -0.90 12.48
C PHE A 149 7.14 -2.06 13.48
N ALA A 150 7.57 -1.81 14.71
CA ALA A 150 7.59 -2.82 15.77
C ALA A 150 6.18 -3.34 16.05
N ASP A 151 5.21 -2.45 16.19
CA ASP A 151 3.82 -2.81 16.46
C ASP A 151 3.14 -3.43 15.24
N ARG A 152 3.42 -2.92 14.01
CA ARG A 152 2.96 -3.52 12.77
C ARG A 152 3.36 -4.99 12.67
N ASN A 153 4.62 -5.29 12.88
CA ASN A 153 5.16 -6.64 12.73
C ASN A 153 4.59 -7.59 13.79
N ARG A 154 4.24 -7.07 14.96
CA ARG A 154 3.73 -7.87 16.08
C ARG A 154 2.23 -8.10 16.03
N TYR A 155 1.44 -7.10 15.62
CA TYR A 155 0.00 -7.09 15.84
C TYR A 155 -0.86 -7.05 14.58
N THR A 156 -0.32 -6.59 13.44
CA THR A 156 -1.17 -6.40 12.25
C THR A 156 -1.33 -7.70 11.47
N GLY A 157 -2.56 -7.99 11.08
CA GLY A 157 -2.94 -9.16 10.29
C GLY A 157 -4.36 -9.06 9.77
N ASP A 158 -4.88 -10.13 9.17
CA ASP A 158 -6.28 -10.22 8.79
C ASP A 158 -7.12 -10.44 10.07
N PRO A 159 -8.05 -9.52 10.41
CA PRO A 159 -8.85 -9.61 11.63
C PRO A 159 -9.81 -10.80 11.66
N ASP A 160 -10.06 -11.45 10.52
CA ASP A 160 -10.85 -12.68 10.48
C ASP A 160 -10.04 -13.90 10.98
N TYR A 161 -8.71 -13.76 11.14
CA TYR A 161 -7.78 -14.84 11.51
C TYR A 161 -6.95 -14.54 12.75
N VAL A 162 -6.70 -13.27 13.05
CA VAL A 162 -5.89 -12.83 14.21
C VAL A 162 -6.54 -11.64 14.88
N GLU A 163 -6.42 -11.56 16.19
CA GLU A 163 -6.86 -10.39 16.94
C GLU A 163 -5.88 -9.23 16.70
N VAL A 164 -6.39 -8.15 16.11
CA VAL A 164 -5.64 -6.90 15.93
C VAL A 164 -6.18 -5.86 16.92
N PRO A 165 -5.40 -5.45 17.92
CA PRO A 165 -5.87 -4.56 18.98
C PRO A 165 -5.92 -3.09 18.51
N VAL A 166 -6.77 -2.80 17.52
CA VAL A 166 -6.85 -1.49 16.84
C VAL A 166 -7.05 -0.36 17.84
N ASP A 167 -8.06 -0.45 18.71
CA ASP A 167 -8.40 0.61 19.68
C ASP A 167 -7.24 0.95 20.60
N ARG A 168 -6.45 -0.08 20.99
CA ARG A 168 -5.24 0.12 21.79
C ARG A 168 -4.16 0.84 21.00
N LEU A 169 -3.87 0.39 19.77
CA LEU A 169 -2.78 0.92 18.93
C LEU A 169 -2.97 2.38 18.56
N ILE A 170 -4.23 2.82 18.38
CA ILE A 170 -4.54 4.22 18.05
C ILE A 170 -4.79 5.11 19.26
N ALA A 171 -4.82 4.54 20.48
CA ALA A 171 -5.03 5.32 21.68
C ALA A 171 -3.77 6.12 22.04
N LYS A 172 -3.92 7.38 22.40
CA LYS A 172 -2.78 8.25 22.78
C LYS A 172 -1.92 7.63 23.88
N HIS A 173 -2.55 7.04 24.90
CA HIS A 173 -1.83 6.40 25.99
C HIS A 173 -0.96 5.19 25.58
N HIS A 174 -1.17 4.63 24.38
CA HIS A 174 -0.34 3.53 23.86
C HIS A 174 1.10 3.95 23.58
N VAL A 175 1.31 5.22 23.31
CA VAL A 175 2.63 5.76 22.95
C VAL A 175 3.29 6.56 24.10
N GLU A 176 2.62 6.74 25.25
CA GLU A 176 3.13 7.52 26.37
C GLU A 176 4.47 6.97 26.91
N ASP A 177 4.53 5.69 27.24
CA ASP A 177 5.78 5.06 27.73
C ASP A 177 6.92 5.17 26.72
N PHE A 178 6.61 5.09 25.43
CA PHE A 178 7.59 5.26 24.36
C PHE A 178 8.10 6.70 24.31
N ILE A 179 7.21 7.69 24.37
CA ILE A 179 7.56 9.11 24.36
C ILE A 179 8.43 9.45 25.58
N ASP A 180 8.04 8.97 26.75
CA ASP A 180 8.81 9.19 28.01
C ASP A 180 10.22 8.57 27.97
N SER A 181 10.41 7.52 27.17
CA SER A 181 11.70 6.84 26.98
C SER A 181 12.54 7.39 25.82
N LEU A 182 11.98 8.27 25.00
CA LEU A 182 12.65 8.79 23.80
C LEU A 182 13.76 9.78 24.23
N ASP A 183 14.98 9.48 23.81
CA ASP A 183 16.16 10.34 24.01
C ASP A 183 16.43 11.10 22.72
N MET A 184 16.37 12.44 22.77
CA MET A 184 16.57 13.29 21.59
C MET A 184 18.02 13.31 21.08
N ASP A 185 18.97 12.86 21.88
CA ASP A 185 20.40 12.81 21.54
C ASP A 185 20.86 11.43 21.08
N VAL A 186 20.08 10.37 21.34
CA VAL A 186 20.47 8.97 21.09
C VAL A 186 19.36 8.19 20.40
N ALA A 187 19.67 7.61 19.24
CA ALA A 187 18.73 6.77 18.52
C ALA A 187 18.39 5.49 19.30
N SER A 188 17.10 5.13 19.34
CA SER A 188 16.67 3.87 19.94
C SER A 188 17.30 2.63 19.28
N PRO A 189 17.47 1.52 20.01
CA PRO A 189 17.96 0.27 19.43
C PRO A 189 17.16 -0.17 18.20
N GLU A 190 17.82 -0.94 17.35
CA GLU A 190 17.18 -1.52 16.17
C GLU A 190 15.92 -2.33 16.54
N VAL A 191 14.85 -2.18 15.76
CA VAL A 191 13.69 -3.06 15.79
C VAL A 191 13.97 -4.29 14.93
N GLY A 192 13.39 -5.42 15.30
CA GLY A 192 13.61 -6.70 14.61
C GLY A 192 13.33 -6.66 13.10
N PRO A 193 13.57 -7.76 12.39
CA PRO A 193 13.58 -7.78 10.92
C PRO A 193 12.29 -7.21 10.32
N GLY A 194 12.45 -6.22 9.47
CA GLY A 194 11.35 -5.59 8.74
C GLY A 194 10.84 -6.47 7.59
N SER A 195 9.64 -6.19 7.11
CA SER A 195 9.11 -6.82 5.91
C SER A 195 9.71 -6.16 4.66
N ARG A 196 10.03 -6.97 3.64
CA ARG A 196 10.40 -6.48 2.32
C ARG A 196 9.16 -6.45 1.45
N GLU A 197 8.61 -5.25 1.22
CA GLU A 197 7.53 -5.05 0.26
C GLU A 197 8.05 -4.21 -0.92
N PRO A 198 7.84 -4.64 -2.18
CA PRO A 198 8.21 -3.86 -3.35
C PRO A 198 7.38 -2.57 -3.45
N ASN A 199 7.94 -1.55 -4.10
CA ASN A 199 7.45 -0.17 -4.09
C ASN A 199 6.51 0.17 -5.27
N HIS A 200 5.53 -0.68 -5.63
CA HIS A 200 4.71 -0.47 -6.82
C HIS A 200 3.21 -0.54 -6.51
N THR A 201 2.58 0.59 -6.50
CA THR A 201 1.17 0.81 -6.16
C THR A 201 0.65 2.00 -6.96
N THR A 202 -0.65 2.20 -7.02
CA THR A 202 -1.26 3.39 -7.63
C THR A 202 -2.26 3.98 -6.66
N HIS A 203 -2.29 5.31 -6.58
CA HIS A 203 -3.28 6.04 -5.80
C HIS A 203 -3.99 7.08 -6.68
N VAL A 204 -5.26 7.29 -6.44
CA VAL A 204 -6.06 8.36 -7.03
C VAL A 204 -6.95 8.99 -5.98
N THR A 205 -6.99 10.31 -5.96
CA THR A 205 -7.96 11.10 -5.19
C THR A 205 -8.91 11.79 -6.17
N VAL A 206 -10.21 11.73 -5.88
CA VAL A 206 -11.25 12.39 -6.68
C VAL A 206 -12.15 13.16 -5.73
N ALA A 207 -12.49 14.39 -6.11
CA ALA A 207 -13.48 15.19 -5.42
C ALA A 207 -14.51 15.73 -6.43
N ASP A 208 -15.76 15.86 -6.01
CA ASP A 208 -16.82 16.45 -6.81
C ASP A 208 -17.26 17.83 -6.28
N SER A 209 -18.16 18.47 -7.00
CA SER A 209 -18.69 19.79 -6.62
C SER A 209 -19.59 19.78 -5.37
N ASP A 210 -20.06 18.61 -4.96
CA ASP A 210 -20.91 18.44 -3.77
C ASP A 210 -20.08 18.21 -2.50
N GLY A 211 -18.73 18.16 -2.63
CA GLY A 211 -17.80 17.95 -1.52
C GLY A 211 -17.58 16.48 -1.18
N ASN A 212 -18.03 15.55 -2.01
CA ASN A 212 -17.66 14.14 -1.86
C ASN A 212 -16.20 13.93 -2.24
N VAL A 213 -15.48 13.13 -1.43
CA VAL A 213 -14.07 12.81 -1.67
C VAL A 213 -13.86 11.31 -1.64
N VAL A 214 -13.12 10.80 -2.61
CA VAL A 214 -12.68 9.41 -2.68
C VAL A 214 -11.17 9.37 -2.74
N ALA A 215 -10.55 8.62 -1.83
CA ALA A 215 -9.12 8.29 -1.84
C ALA A 215 -8.98 6.78 -2.09
N ALA A 216 -8.48 6.39 -3.25
CA ALA A 216 -8.41 4.99 -3.66
C ALA A 216 -6.97 4.56 -3.96
N THR A 217 -6.50 3.57 -3.20
CA THR A 217 -5.19 2.94 -3.41
C THR A 217 -5.39 1.51 -3.90
N GLN A 218 -4.73 1.14 -5.00
CA GLN A 218 -4.81 -0.19 -5.58
C GLN A 218 -3.43 -0.68 -6.03
N THR A 219 -3.24 -2.00 -6.02
CA THR A 219 -1.96 -2.60 -6.37
C THR A 219 -2.10 -3.99 -6.97
N ILE A 220 -1.14 -4.38 -7.78
CA ILE A 220 -0.84 -5.77 -8.13
C ILE A 220 0.45 -6.26 -7.46
N HIS A 221 0.91 -5.53 -6.45
CA HIS A 221 2.09 -5.68 -5.61
C HIS A 221 3.38 -5.23 -6.32
N GLU A 222 4.11 -6.12 -6.98
CA GLU A 222 5.31 -5.72 -7.73
C GLU A 222 4.99 -5.06 -9.07
N LEU A 223 5.97 -4.40 -9.65
CA LEU A 223 5.92 -3.93 -11.03
C LEU A 223 5.66 -5.12 -11.97
N PHE A 224 4.58 -5.04 -12.76
CA PHE A 224 4.03 -6.15 -13.55
C PHE A 224 3.57 -7.36 -12.71
N GLY A 225 3.28 -7.22 -11.42
CA GLY A 225 2.77 -8.27 -10.55
C GLY A 225 3.60 -9.54 -10.61
N SER A 226 2.97 -10.68 -10.86
CA SER A 226 3.64 -11.97 -11.06
C SER A 226 4.40 -12.09 -12.40
N LYS A 227 4.32 -11.09 -13.27
CA LYS A 227 4.80 -11.07 -14.66
C LYS A 227 4.07 -12.07 -15.57
N VAL A 228 2.98 -12.65 -15.09
CA VAL A 228 2.16 -13.62 -15.83
C VAL A 228 0.97 -12.91 -16.46
N THR A 229 0.90 -12.91 -17.78
CA THR A 229 -0.29 -12.48 -18.52
C THR A 229 -1.10 -13.71 -18.93
N VAL A 230 -2.40 -13.70 -18.62
CA VAL A 230 -3.29 -14.80 -18.99
C VAL A 230 -3.59 -14.73 -20.49
N PRO A 231 -3.33 -15.81 -21.27
CA PRO A 231 -3.49 -15.81 -22.72
C PRO A 231 -4.90 -15.38 -23.18
N GLY A 232 -4.94 -14.53 -24.22
CA GLY A 232 -6.17 -14.04 -24.81
C GLY A 232 -6.95 -12.99 -24.01
N THR A 233 -6.54 -12.72 -22.76
CA THR A 233 -7.19 -11.74 -21.87
C THR A 233 -6.41 -10.46 -21.71
N GLY A 234 -5.09 -10.49 -21.91
CA GLY A 234 -4.18 -9.38 -21.62
C GLY A 234 -4.10 -9.01 -20.12
N MET A 235 -4.69 -9.80 -19.22
CA MET A 235 -4.67 -9.57 -17.77
C MET A 235 -3.34 -9.99 -17.19
N LEU A 236 -2.64 -9.06 -16.56
CA LEU A 236 -1.49 -9.34 -15.69
C LEU A 236 -1.99 -9.74 -14.30
N LEU A 237 -1.52 -10.88 -13.80
CA LEU A 237 -1.85 -11.36 -12.48
C LEU A 237 -0.98 -10.68 -11.41
N ASN A 238 -1.57 -10.40 -10.25
CA ASN A 238 -0.82 -9.89 -9.10
C ASN A 238 0.10 -10.99 -8.50
N ASN A 239 1.04 -10.56 -7.65
CA ASN A 239 1.84 -11.46 -6.81
C ASN A 239 1.72 -11.12 -5.32
N THR A 240 0.57 -10.62 -4.89
CA THR A 240 0.34 -10.10 -3.54
C THR A 240 0.53 -11.17 -2.45
N GLN A 241 0.37 -12.45 -2.76
CA GLN A 241 0.63 -13.54 -1.81
C GLN A 241 2.09 -13.60 -1.32
N GLN A 242 3.02 -12.96 -2.01
CA GLN A 242 4.42 -12.82 -1.56
C GLN A 242 4.54 -12.08 -0.21
N MET A 243 3.52 -11.33 0.18
CA MET A 243 3.49 -10.59 1.45
C MET A 243 3.14 -11.48 2.66
N PHE A 244 2.70 -12.72 2.45
CA PHE A 244 2.51 -13.66 3.54
C PHE A 244 3.82 -14.21 4.06
N ASP A 245 3.85 -14.49 5.37
CA ASP A 245 4.92 -15.27 5.98
C ASP A 245 4.70 -16.77 5.64
N PRO A 246 5.69 -17.44 5.01
CA PRO A 246 5.59 -18.86 4.72
C PRO A 246 5.68 -19.74 5.97
N HIS A 247 6.15 -19.21 7.11
CA HIS A 247 6.29 -19.95 8.36
C HIS A 247 4.97 -19.94 9.15
N PRO A 248 4.50 -21.10 9.64
CA PRO A 248 3.28 -21.17 10.43
C PRO A 248 3.43 -20.50 11.80
N GLY A 249 2.31 -20.03 12.36
CA GLY A 249 2.24 -19.53 13.74
C GLY A 249 2.43 -18.02 13.92
N ASN A 250 2.71 -17.28 12.86
CA ASN A 250 2.83 -15.82 12.89
C ASN A 250 1.53 -15.13 12.45
N THR A 251 1.36 -13.86 12.80
CA THR A 251 0.18 -13.06 12.42
C THR A 251 0.01 -13.01 10.89
N LEU A 252 1.12 -13.00 10.14
CA LEU A 252 1.14 -12.95 8.68
C LEU A 252 1.26 -14.32 8.00
N SER A 253 1.21 -15.43 8.75
CA SER A 253 1.31 -16.77 8.15
C SER A 253 0.22 -17.00 7.12
N ILE A 254 0.60 -17.64 5.99
CA ILE A 254 -0.33 -17.99 4.92
C ILE A 254 -1.37 -19.01 5.43
N GLN A 255 -2.65 -18.76 5.12
CA GLN A 255 -3.76 -19.65 5.43
C GLN A 255 -4.81 -19.58 4.31
N PRO A 256 -5.60 -20.66 4.06
CA PRO A 256 -6.70 -20.62 3.11
C PRO A 256 -7.71 -19.51 3.44
N GLY A 257 -8.15 -18.75 2.43
CA GLY A 257 -9.13 -17.68 2.58
C GLY A 257 -8.64 -16.38 3.26
N LYS A 258 -7.44 -16.38 3.83
CA LYS A 258 -6.87 -15.24 4.54
C LYS A 258 -6.48 -14.12 3.57
N ARG A 259 -6.82 -12.88 3.94
CA ARG A 259 -6.37 -11.68 3.23
C ARG A 259 -4.96 -11.29 3.66
N VAL A 260 -4.18 -10.86 2.69
CA VAL A 260 -2.82 -10.37 2.97
C VAL A 260 -2.88 -9.00 3.64
N THR A 261 -1.95 -8.76 4.55
CA THR A 261 -1.73 -7.43 5.13
C THR A 261 -1.06 -6.52 4.12
N SER A 262 -1.52 -5.27 4.02
CA SER A 262 -0.92 -4.25 3.16
C SER A 262 -0.48 -3.03 3.97
N SER A 263 0.32 -2.17 3.36
CA SER A 263 0.73 -0.87 3.94
C SER A 263 0.00 0.31 3.28
N MET A 264 -0.99 0.04 2.43
CA MET A 264 -1.78 1.09 1.78
C MET A 264 -2.49 1.98 2.79
N ALA A 265 -2.39 3.28 2.61
CA ALA A 265 -2.90 4.29 3.53
C ALA A 265 -3.66 5.42 2.80
N PRO A 266 -4.73 5.10 2.02
CA PRO A 266 -5.59 6.17 1.53
C PRO A 266 -6.20 6.90 2.73
N THR A 267 -5.95 8.21 2.83
CA THR A 267 -6.34 8.99 4.00
C THR A 267 -7.10 10.24 3.56
N ILE A 268 -8.22 10.52 4.22
CA ILE A 268 -8.97 11.77 4.08
C ILE A 268 -8.80 12.55 5.38
N VAL A 269 -8.43 13.81 5.26
CA VAL A 269 -8.21 14.74 6.36
C VAL A 269 -9.30 15.79 6.34
N LEU A 270 -9.97 15.96 7.48
CA LEU A 270 -11.02 16.96 7.67
C LEU A 270 -10.55 18.05 8.62
N ARG A 271 -11.03 19.26 8.40
CA ARG A 271 -10.94 20.37 9.32
C ARG A 271 -12.33 20.91 9.57
N GLU A 272 -12.73 21.01 10.84
CA GLU A 272 -14.08 21.48 11.23
C GLU A 272 -15.22 20.72 10.52
N GLY A 273 -15.01 19.40 10.29
CA GLY A 273 -15.98 18.52 9.64
C GLY A 273 -16.04 18.60 8.11
N LEU A 274 -15.21 19.42 7.47
CA LEU A 274 -15.12 19.56 6.02
C LEU A 274 -13.84 18.92 5.48
N PRO A 275 -13.86 18.30 4.28
CA PRO A 275 -12.65 17.81 3.65
C PRO A 275 -11.64 18.94 3.41
N GLU A 276 -10.46 18.82 3.99
CA GLU A 276 -9.35 19.76 3.78
C GLU A 276 -8.45 19.26 2.66
N PHE A 277 -8.02 18.00 2.75
CA PHE A 277 -7.29 17.30 1.69
C PHE A 277 -7.44 15.79 1.83
N ALA A 278 -7.07 15.09 0.76
CA ALA A 278 -6.93 13.65 0.80
C ALA A 278 -5.60 13.24 0.16
N VAL A 279 -4.99 12.19 0.69
CA VAL A 279 -3.65 11.78 0.33
C VAL A 279 -3.51 10.26 0.32
N GLY A 280 -2.67 9.78 -0.54
CA GLY A 280 -2.19 8.41 -0.62
C GLY A 280 -1.15 8.32 -1.71
N LEU A 281 -0.35 7.26 -1.69
CA LEU A 281 0.76 7.15 -2.62
C LEU A 281 1.19 5.69 -2.82
N PRO A 282 1.97 5.38 -3.87
CA PRO A 282 2.67 4.11 -4.01
C PRO A 282 3.90 4.06 -3.08
N GLY A 283 4.41 2.84 -2.79
CA GLY A 283 5.67 2.74 -2.05
C GLY A 283 5.86 1.49 -1.19
N GLY A 284 5.00 0.47 -1.28
CA GLY A 284 5.11 -0.73 -0.44
C GLY A 284 5.07 -0.37 1.04
N VAL A 285 6.02 -0.86 1.83
CA VAL A 285 6.11 -0.55 3.28
C VAL A 285 6.30 0.94 3.57
N LYS A 286 6.83 1.71 2.61
CA LYS A 286 7.06 3.15 2.76
C LYS A 286 5.77 3.99 2.64
N ILE A 287 4.63 3.40 2.28
CA ILE A 287 3.39 4.14 1.98
C ILE A 287 2.92 4.95 3.19
N PHE A 288 2.64 4.30 4.32
CA PHE A 288 2.05 5.01 5.47
C PHE A 288 3.02 6.01 6.13
N THR A 289 4.33 5.74 6.10
CA THR A 289 5.35 6.68 6.59
C THR A 289 5.54 7.89 5.67
N SER A 290 5.33 7.71 4.37
CA SER A 290 5.35 8.82 3.41
C SER A 290 4.05 9.62 3.43
N VAL A 291 2.90 8.98 3.68
CA VAL A 291 1.63 9.67 3.96
C VAL A 291 1.74 10.50 5.24
N LEU A 292 2.36 9.96 6.30
CA LEU A 292 2.67 10.70 7.51
C LEU A 292 3.40 12.01 7.20
N GLN A 293 4.52 11.92 6.48
CA GLN A 293 5.34 13.10 6.18
C GLN A 293 4.60 14.12 5.30
N ALA A 294 3.78 13.67 4.35
CA ALA A 294 2.95 14.58 3.57
C ALA A 294 1.92 15.31 4.44
N ILE A 295 1.31 14.64 5.41
CA ILE A 295 0.36 15.24 6.36
C ILE A 295 1.08 16.25 7.27
N VAL A 296 2.22 15.88 7.83
CA VAL A 296 3.05 16.76 8.68
C VAL A 296 3.52 17.98 7.90
N ASN A 297 3.95 17.80 6.65
CA ASN A 297 4.39 18.90 5.80
C ASN A 297 3.28 19.93 5.56
N VAL A 298 2.03 19.46 5.36
CA VAL A 298 0.88 20.37 5.20
C VAL A 298 0.50 21.02 6.54
N ILE A 299 0.38 20.23 7.61
CA ILE A 299 -0.21 20.70 8.87
C ILE A 299 0.80 21.48 9.72
N ASP A 300 2.01 20.95 9.94
CA ASP A 300 3.00 21.56 10.82
C ASP A 300 3.89 22.58 10.08
N HIS A 301 4.25 22.29 8.83
CA HIS A 301 5.15 23.18 8.07
C HIS A 301 4.43 24.10 7.09
N GLY A 302 3.08 24.04 7.00
CA GLY A 302 2.25 24.95 6.19
C GLY A 302 2.50 24.85 4.68
N MET A 303 3.00 23.69 4.20
CA MET A 303 3.29 23.48 2.79
C MET A 303 1.99 23.30 1.98
N SER A 304 2.00 23.80 0.75
CA SER A 304 0.98 23.43 -0.23
C SER A 304 1.04 21.95 -0.56
N ALA A 305 -0.01 21.40 -1.14
CA ALA A 305 -0.05 19.99 -1.56
C ALA A 305 1.11 19.62 -2.50
N GLN A 306 1.49 20.55 -3.42
CA GLN A 306 2.60 20.34 -4.34
C GLN A 306 3.96 20.30 -3.60
N GLU A 307 4.21 21.26 -2.72
CA GLU A 307 5.44 21.30 -1.92
C GLU A 307 5.55 20.07 -1.02
N ALA A 308 4.46 19.65 -0.38
CA ALA A 308 4.43 18.49 0.52
C ALA A 308 4.77 17.17 -0.19
N VAL A 309 4.36 17.00 -1.46
CA VAL A 309 4.65 15.77 -2.23
C VAL A 309 6.02 15.80 -2.90
N GLU A 310 6.57 16.98 -3.18
CA GLU A 310 7.92 17.17 -3.74
C GLU A 310 9.02 17.18 -2.68
N ALA A 311 8.66 17.46 -1.43
CA ALA A 311 9.60 17.51 -0.31
C ALA A 311 10.37 16.18 -0.16
N PRO A 312 11.68 16.23 0.12
CA PRO A 312 12.45 15.03 0.44
C PRO A 312 11.87 14.33 1.66
N ARG A 313 11.94 13.01 1.67
CA ARG A 313 11.42 12.14 2.73
C ARG A 313 12.51 11.24 3.28
N VAL A 314 12.39 10.93 4.55
CA VAL A 314 13.21 9.94 5.25
C VAL A 314 12.40 8.68 5.51
N TRP A 315 13.07 7.56 5.68
CA TRP A 315 12.41 6.29 5.98
C TRP A 315 13.32 5.33 6.73
N THR A 316 12.73 4.58 7.65
CA THR A 316 13.37 3.44 8.32
C THR A 316 12.33 2.39 8.74
N GLN A 317 12.75 1.15 8.80
CA GLN A 317 12.07 0.06 9.53
C GLN A 317 12.81 -0.29 10.84
N GLY A 318 13.80 0.51 11.21
CA GLY A 318 14.61 0.32 12.42
C GLY A 318 16.01 -0.25 12.20
N GLN A 319 16.41 -0.57 10.96
CA GLN A 319 17.75 -1.09 10.65
C GLN A 319 18.58 -0.10 9.84
N GLU A 320 18.02 0.41 8.76
CA GLU A 320 18.65 1.35 7.84
C GLU A 320 17.81 2.62 7.74
N VAL A 321 18.45 3.74 7.49
CA VAL A 321 17.80 5.02 7.19
C VAL A 321 18.02 5.36 5.72
N GLU A 322 16.95 5.64 5.00
CA GLU A 322 16.97 6.09 3.59
C GLU A 322 16.50 7.54 3.47
#